data_66c0ddc680ca6be10cb45c6ee0e0fa21
#
_entry.id   66c0ddc680ca6be10cb45c6ee0e0fa21
#
_cell.length_a   1.000
_cell.length_b   1.000
_cell.length_c   1.000
_cell.angle_alpha   90.00
_cell.angle_beta   90.00
_cell.angle_gamma   90.00
#
_symmetry.space_group_name_H-M   'P 1'
#
loop_
_entity.id
_entity.type
_entity.pdbx_description
1 polymer ?
#
loop_
_entity_poly.entity_id
_entity_poly.type
_entity_poly.pdbx_seq_one_letter_code
_entity_poly.pdbx_strand_id
1 'polypeptide(L)'
;LLAQIPKFSNAVPTGGWLSWRANRRPAARLSDELDETVRSMLADLRGSPGPAKGTWHGRVADARRLPVEDGSCAAVVTSPPYPNRHDYTRVFGVELMFGFLDWEGTRDLRYQTMHSHPEAKPDRPPANGYREPAFIAKAVREVAKHEERERIVAMLHGYFLDLYLSMKEVARALKPGGHAAFVLGNAQYDGVPIEVDKATALIGKQAGLR
;
A
#
# COMPACT_ATOMS: atom_id res chain seq x y z
N LEU A 1 8.77 7.65 18.18
CA LEU A 1 9.46 8.84 17.66
C LEU A 1 9.02 9.17 16.23
N LEU A 2 9.09 8.24 15.27
CA LEU A 2 8.74 8.49 13.84
C LEU A 2 7.37 9.14 13.66
N ALA A 3 6.34 8.67 14.38
CA ALA A 3 4.99 9.23 14.30
C ALA A 3 4.89 10.70 14.79
N GLN A 4 5.90 11.21 15.47
CA GLN A 4 5.93 12.60 15.94
C GLN A 4 6.63 13.54 14.93
N ILE A 5 7.51 13.01 14.07
CA ILE A 5 8.29 13.83 13.13
C ILE A 5 7.41 14.74 12.28
N PRO A 6 6.30 14.29 11.66
CA PRO A 6 5.46 15.16 10.85
C PRO A 6 4.78 16.29 11.64
N LYS A 7 4.58 16.10 12.95
CA LYS A 7 3.98 17.14 13.82
C LYS A 7 4.92 18.32 14.02
N PHE A 8 6.23 18.09 14.00
CA PHE A 8 7.28 19.08 14.28
C PHE A 8 8.07 19.52 13.06
N SER A 9 7.96 18.78 11.96
CA SER A 9 8.61 19.13 10.69
C SER A 9 7.93 20.34 10.05
N ASN A 10 8.74 21.23 9.45
CA ASN A 10 8.24 22.28 8.57
C ASN A 10 7.86 21.74 7.17
N ALA A 11 8.35 20.56 6.80
CA ALA A 11 7.86 19.84 5.65
C ALA A 11 6.55 19.14 6.02
N VAL A 12 5.47 19.42 5.29
CA VAL A 12 4.13 18.87 5.54
C VAL A 12 3.58 18.24 4.27
N PRO A 13 2.94 17.08 4.36
CA PRO A 13 2.25 16.49 3.22
C PRO A 13 1.04 17.35 2.84
N THR A 14 0.92 17.67 1.55
CA THR A 14 -0.21 18.40 0.97
C THR A 14 -0.60 17.76 -0.35
N GLY A 15 -1.76 17.13 -0.42
CA GLY A 15 -2.28 16.56 -1.66
C GLY A 15 -1.32 15.59 -2.38
N GLY A 16 -0.52 14.84 -1.63
CA GLY A 16 0.47 13.91 -2.16
C GLY A 16 1.86 14.50 -2.40
N TRP A 17 2.10 15.77 -2.00
CA TRP A 17 3.41 16.42 -2.04
C TRP A 17 3.85 16.88 -0.65
N LEU A 18 5.17 16.99 -0.45
CA LEU A 18 5.74 17.72 0.68
C LEU A 18 5.81 19.20 0.32
N SER A 19 5.26 20.05 1.18
CA SER A 19 5.35 21.50 1.09
C SER A 19 6.08 22.06 2.30
N TRP A 20 6.98 23.01 2.08
CA TRP A 20 7.67 23.71 3.16
C TRP A 20 6.80 24.82 3.74
N ARG A 21 6.61 24.82 5.06
CA ARG A 21 5.92 25.87 5.82
C ARG A 21 6.87 26.53 6.81
N ALA A 22 7.52 27.62 6.39
CA ALA A 22 8.56 28.29 7.15
C ALA A 22 8.14 28.72 8.59
N ASN A 23 6.88 29.11 8.75
CA ASN A 23 6.37 29.67 10.03
C ASN A 23 5.49 28.69 10.80
N ARG A 24 5.64 27.38 10.57
CA ARG A 24 4.87 26.42 11.33
C ARG A 24 5.37 26.38 12.78
N ARG A 25 4.44 26.59 13.70
CA ARG A 25 4.69 26.44 15.14
C ARG A 25 3.96 25.21 15.63
N PRO A 26 4.67 24.21 16.20
CA PRO A 26 4.01 23.09 16.86
C PRO A 26 3.12 23.58 18.00
N ALA A 27 1.98 22.91 18.20
CA ALA A 27 1.05 23.26 19.28
C ALA A 27 1.58 22.88 20.68
N ALA A 28 2.53 21.95 20.76
CA ALA A 28 3.09 21.45 21.99
C ALA A 28 4.62 21.26 21.89
N ARG A 29 5.29 20.98 22.99
CA ARG A 29 6.70 20.57 22.99
C ARG A 29 6.83 19.11 22.55
N LEU A 30 7.92 18.79 21.86
CA LEU A 30 8.19 17.40 21.41
C LEU A 30 8.21 16.41 22.59
N SER A 31 8.77 16.81 23.74
CA SER A 31 8.77 15.99 24.95
C SER A 31 7.37 15.61 25.41
N ASP A 32 6.47 16.58 25.45
CA ASP A 32 5.12 16.40 25.96
C ASP A 32 4.30 15.47 25.03
N GLU A 33 4.42 15.65 23.72
CA GLU A 33 3.81 14.77 22.70
C GLU A 33 4.38 13.35 22.74
N LEU A 34 5.68 13.23 22.98
CA LEU A 34 6.33 11.92 23.11
C LEU A 34 5.85 11.21 24.37
N ASP A 35 5.82 11.90 25.50
CA ASP A 35 5.34 11.37 26.77
C ASP A 35 3.87 10.92 26.68
N GLU A 36 3.01 11.72 26.06
CA GLU A 36 1.60 11.36 25.83
C GLU A 36 1.48 10.11 24.97
N THR A 37 2.24 10.05 23.87
CA THR A 37 2.26 8.87 22.99
C THR A 37 2.72 7.62 23.75
N VAL A 38 3.80 7.71 24.53
CA VAL A 38 4.30 6.59 25.32
C VAL A 38 3.29 6.15 26.38
N ARG A 39 2.65 7.10 27.07
CA ARG A 39 1.59 6.78 28.06
C ARG A 39 0.42 6.05 27.42
N SER A 40 -0.03 6.50 26.23
CA SER A 40 -1.10 5.84 25.48
C SER A 40 -0.71 4.40 25.11
N MET A 41 0.48 4.21 24.54
CA MET A 41 0.99 2.86 24.20
C MET A 41 1.09 1.95 25.43
N LEU A 42 1.54 2.47 26.56
CA LEU A 42 1.60 1.69 27.82
C LEU A 42 0.21 1.35 28.35
N ALA A 43 -0.75 2.27 28.21
CA ALA A 43 -2.15 1.99 28.61
C ALA A 43 -2.74 0.88 27.76
N ASP A 44 -2.54 0.92 26.43
CA ASP A 44 -3.00 -0.13 25.50
C ASP A 44 -2.38 -1.49 25.85
N LEU A 45 -1.08 -1.53 26.13
CA LEU A 45 -0.39 -2.77 26.53
C LEU A 45 -0.90 -3.31 27.86
N ARG A 46 -1.23 -2.45 28.84
CA ARG A 46 -1.81 -2.88 30.13
C ARG A 46 -3.24 -3.39 29.99
N GLY A 47 -3.99 -2.84 29.02
CA GLY A 47 -5.34 -3.27 28.68
C GLY A 47 -5.39 -4.55 27.84
N SER A 48 -4.27 -5.01 27.33
CA SER A 48 -4.19 -6.22 26.50
C SER A 48 -4.28 -7.49 27.34
N PRO A 49 -4.88 -8.58 26.83
CA PRO A 49 -5.10 -9.84 27.57
C PRO A 49 -3.82 -10.66 27.83
N GLY A 50 -2.70 -10.00 28.10
CA GLY A 50 -1.40 -10.61 28.39
C GLY A 50 -0.55 -10.89 27.14
N PRO A 51 0.68 -11.38 27.32
CA PRO A 51 1.59 -11.63 26.19
C PRO A 51 1.02 -12.72 25.30
N ALA A 52 0.92 -12.42 23.99
CA ALA A 52 0.56 -13.41 22.99
C ALA A 52 1.54 -14.58 23.04
N LYS A 53 1.02 -15.82 23.04
CA LYS A 53 1.85 -17.02 22.92
C LYS A 53 2.29 -17.15 21.47
N GLY A 54 3.37 -16.50 21.08
CA GLY A 54 3.89 -16.55 19.72
C GLY A 54 5.09 -15.65 19.52
N THR A 55 5.80 -15.89 18.41
CA THR A 55 6.89 -15.05 17.94
C THR A 55 6.42 -14.25 16.74
N TRP A 56 6.96 -13.06 16.57
CA TRP A 56 6.74 -12.24 15.38
C TRP A 56 8.07 -11.98 14.67
N HIS A 57 8.01 -11.86 13.35
CA HIS A 57 9.15 -11.54 12.50
C HIS A 57 8.78 -10.43 11.54
N GLY A 58 9.45 -9.28 11.65
CA GLY A 58 9.29 -8.15 10.72
C GLY A 58 10.31 -8.26 9.58
N ARG A 59 9.83 -8.15 8.33
CA ARG A 59 10.68 -8.11 7.13
C ARG A 59 10.16 -7.09 6.14
N VAL A 60 11.06 -6.39 5.46
CA VAL A 60 10.74 -5.58 4.28
C VAL A 60 10.79 -6.50 3.07
N ALA A 61 9.73 -6.53 2.29
CA ALA A 61 9.64 -7.40 1.11
C ALA A 61 8.67 -6.82 0.07
N ASP A 62 8.81 -7.29 -1.17
CA ASP A 62 7.83 -7.06 -2.23
C ASP A 62 6.70 -8.09 -2.11
N ALA A 63 5.45 -7.64 -2.06
CA ALA A 63 4.27 -8.51 -1.98
C ALA A 63 4.12 -9.43 -3.21
N ARG A 64 4.79 -9.11 -4.31
CA ARG A 64 4.85 -9.93 -5.54
C ARG A 64 5.94 -11.02 -5.49
N ARG A 65 6.75 -11.04 -4.42
CA ARG A 65 7.81 -12.02 -4.13
C ARG A 65 7.97 -12.15 -2.62
N LEU A 66 7.08 -12.87 -1.96
CA LEU A 66 7.10 -13.01 -0.51
C LEU A 66 8.25 -13.93 -0.05
N PRO A 67 9.06 -13.51 0.94
CA PRO A 67 10.16 -14.31 1.47
C PRO A 67 9.67 -15.37 2.46
N VAL A 68 8.70 -16.17 2.05
CA VAL A 68 8.11 -17.26 2.83
C VAL A 68 8.02 -18.52 1.98
N GLU A 69 8.11 -19.68 2.61
CA GLU A 69 8.02 -20.98 1.96
C GLU A 69 6.59 -21.27 1.46
N ASP A 70 6.50 -22.13 0.44
CA ASP A 70 5.23 -22.59 -0.10
C ASP A 70 4.41 -23.29 0.99
N GLY A 71 3.12 -23.00 1.04
CA GLY A 71 2.22 -23.64 2.00
C GLY A 71 2.61 -23.47 3.47
N SER A 72 3.30 -22.39 3.84
CA SER A 72 3.75 -22.15 5.21
C SER A 72 2.75 -21.36 6.07
N CYS A 73 1.86 -20.56 5.44
CA CYS A 73 0.95 -19.66 6.13
C CYS A 73 -0.44 -20.27 6.33
N ALA A 74 -0.98 -20.22 7.54
CA ALA A 74 -2.38 -20.62 7.81
C ALA A 74 -3.37 -19.52 7.39
N ALA A 75 -2.96 -18.24 7.48
CA ALA A 75 -3.77 -17.12 7.08
C ALA A 75 -2.89 -15.96 6.58
N VAL A 76 -3.46 -15.15 5.69
CA VAL A 76 -2.90 -13.87 5.23
C VAL A 76 -3.95 -12.79 5.44
N VAL A 77 -3.59 -11.68 6.10
CA VAL A 77 -4.43 -10.49 6.23
C VAL A 77 -3.65 -9.31 5.70
N THR A 78 -4.22 -8.59 4.74
CA THR A 78 -3.53 -7.48 4.10
C THR A 78 -4.50 -6.39 3.62
N SER A 79 -3.98 -5.16 3.55
CA SER A 79 -4.63 -4.03 2.89
C SER A 79 -3.65 -3.50 1.83
N PRO A 80 -3.72 -3.98 0.58
CA PRO A 80 -2.86 -3.46 -0.47
C PRO A 80 -3.17 -1.98 -0.74
N PRO A 81 -2.23 -1.21 -1.30
CA PRO A 81 -2.50 0.15 -1.76
C PRO A 81 -3.72 0.20 -2.68
N TYR A 82 -4.51 1.28 -2.60
CA TYR A 82 -5.69 1.47 -3.45
C TYR A 82 -5.32 2.21 -4.75
N PRO A 83 -6.00 1.95 -5.87
CA PRO A 83 -5.72 2.65 -7.12
C PRO A 83 -6.35 4.05 -7.13
N ASN A 84 -5.97 4.89 -6.16
CA ASN A 84 -6.51 6.23 -5.93
C ASN A 84 -5.47 7.34 -6.12
N ARG A 85 -4.35 7.05 -6.79
CA ARG A 85 -3.18 7.92 -7.01
C ARG A 85 -2.44 8.29 -5.71
N HIS A 86 -2.68 7.58 -4.62
CA HIS A 86 -2.01 7.85 -3.36
C HIS A 86 -0.57 7.34 -3.40
N ASP A 87 0.37 8.28 -3.38
CA ASP A 87 1.81 7.99 -3.35
C ASP A 87 2.30 8.00 -1.91
N TYR A 88 2.44 6.81 -1.34
CA TYR A 88 2.88 6.63 0.05
C TYR A 88 4.28 7.18 0.29
N THR A 89 5.16 7.17 -0.71
CA THR A 89 6.51 7.72 -0.55
C THR A 89 6.52 9.24 -0.41
N ARG A 90 5.48 9.92 -0.91
CA ARG A 90 5.27 11.36 -0.67
C ARG A 90 4.64 11.62 0.67
N VAL A 91 3.64 10.83 1.03
CA VAL A 91 2.92 11.00 2.31
C VAL A 91 3.85 10.79 3.50
N PHE A 92 4.68 9.75 3.44
CA PHE A 92 5.66 9.42 4.47
C PHE A 92 7.09 9.89 4.13
N GLY A 93 7.22 10.86 3.21
CA GLY A 93 8.52 11.31 2.73
C GLY A 93 9.39 11.94 3.81
N VAL A 94 8.78 12.60 4.80
CA VAL A 94 9.53 13.19 5.92
C VAL A 94 10.11 12.10 6.81
N GLU A 95 9.31 11.08 7.15
CA GLU A 95 9.75 9.96 7.98
C GLU A 95 10.79 9.11 7.26
N LEU A 96 10.59 8.86 5.96
CA LEU A 96 11.53 8.11 5.13
C LEU A 96 12.90 8.80 5.08
N MET A 97 12.94 10.10 4.78
CA MET A 97 14.19 10.86 4.68
C MET A 97 14.83 11.15 6.04
N PHE A 98 14.06 11.18 7.12
CA PHE A 98 14.60 11.42 8.45
C PHE A 98 15.40 10.22 8.98
N GLY A 99 14.96 9.01 8.75
CA GLY A 99 15.51 7.84 9.44
C GLY A 99 15.95 6.67 8.57
N PHE A 100 15.64 6.65 7.27
CA PHE A 100 15.79 5.43 6.48
C PHE A 100 16.43 5.62 5.11
N LEU A 101 16.05 6.65 4.36
CA LEU A 101 16.44 6.84 2.96
C LEU A 101 16.85 8.30 2.73
N ASP A 102 17.75 8.52 1.79
CA ASP A 102 17.97 9.83 1.20
C ASP A 102 16.93 10.14 0.11
N TRP A 103 17.08 11.26 -0.58
CA TRP A 103 16.19 11.67 -1.65
C TRP A 103 16.18 10.68 -2.82
N GLU A 104 17.34 10.16 -3.20
CA GLU A 104 17.47 9.21 -4.31
C GLU A 104 16.82 7.88 -3.97
N GLY A 105 17.11 7.34 -2.79
CA GLY A 105 16.48 6.11 -2.29
C GLY A 105 14.96 6.22 -2.15
N THR A 106 14.44 7.39 -1.72
CA THR A 106 13.00 7.64 -1.65
C THR A 106 12.36 7.70 -3.05
N ARG A 107 13.04 8.31 -4.01
CA ARG A 107 12.61 8.35 -5.42
C ARG A 107 12.61 6.96 -6.05
N ASP A 108 13.66 6.19 -5.82
CA ASP A 108 13.79 4.84 -6.35
C ASP A 108 12.75 3.89 -5.74
N LEU A 109 12.50 3.99 -4.43
CA LEU A 109 11.41 3.28 -3.78
C LEU A 109 10.05 3.61 -4.43
N ARG A 110 9.78 4.88 -4.75
CA ARG A 110 8.56 5.31 -5.45
C ARG A 110 8.35 4.55 -6.76
N TYR A 111 9.40 4.43 -7.56
CA TYR A 111 9.29 3.72 -8.85
C TYR A 111 9.04 2.22 -8.68
N GLN A 112 9.53 1.62 -7.60
CA GLN A 112 9.41 0.18 -7.34
C GLN A 112 8.10 -0.23 -6.67
N THR A 113 7.33 0.73 -6.13
CA THR A 113 6.05 0.42 -5.46
C THR A 113 5.00 -0.11 -6.45
N MET A 114 3.95 -0.72 -5.91
CA MET A 114 2.77 -1.12 -6.67
C MET A 114 2.15 0.07 -7.43
N HIS A 115 1.53 -0.17 -8.58
CA HIS A 115 0.87 0.85 -9.41
C HIS A 115 -0.38 1.45 -8.75
N SER A 116 -0.28 1.94 -7.53
CA SER A 116 -1.33 2.72 -6.88
C SER A 116 -1.30 4.20 -7.26
N HIS A 117 -0.24 4.63 -7.93
CA HIS A 117 -0.02 5.99 -8.42
C HIS A 117 0.71 5.99 -9.78
N PRO A 118 0.55 7.07 -10.59
CA PRO A 118 1.03 7.10 -11.98
C PRO A 118 2.55 7.08 -12.18
N GLU A 119 3.33 7.34 -11.14
CA GLU A 119 4.80 7.36 -11.21
C GLU A 119 5.41 5.98 -11.01
N ALA A 120 4.67 5.01 -10.47
CA ALA A 120 5.18 3.65 -10.25
C ALA A 120 5.59 3.00 -11.57
N LYS A 121 6.76 2.34 -11.56
CA LYS A 121 7.33 1.60 -12.70
C LYS A 121 8.08 0.37 -12.18
N PRO A 122 7.42 -0.49 -11.40
CA PRO A 122 8.11 -1.62 -10.79
C PRO A 122 8.60 -2.61 -11.83
N ASP A 123 9.75 -3.20 -11.57
CA ASP A 123 10.15 -4.45 -12.22
C ASP A 123 9.21 -5.57 -11.75
N ARG A 124 8.73 -6.38 -12.68
CA ARG A 124 7.73 -7.40 -12.44
C ARG A 124 8.17 -8.78 -12.84
N PRO A 125 7.85 -9.82 -12.05
CA PRO A 125 7.95 -11.18 -12.54
C PRO A 125 6.92 -11.42 -13.68
N PRO A 126 7.14 -12.45 -14.52
CA PRO A 126 6.20 -12.82 -15.57
C PRO A 126 4.79 -13.07 -15.02
N ALA A 127 3.79 -12.46 -15.64
CA ALA A 127 2.39 -12.51 -15.21
C ALA A 127 1.58 -13.56 -15.99
N ASN A 128 2.14 -14.74 -16.19
CA ASN A 128 1.47 -15.83 -16.89
C ASN A 128 0.15 -16.20 -16.20
N GLY A 129 -0.93 -16.24 -16.99
CA GLY A 129 -2.27 -16.57 -16.50
C GLY A 129 -3.12 -15.37 -16.09
N TYR A 130 -2.58 -14.15 -16.06
CA TYR A 130 -3.39 -12.96 -15.82
C TYR A 130 -4.29 -12.64 -16.99
N ARG A 131 -5.56 -12.37 -16.70
CA ARG A 131 -6.53 -11.81 -17.64
C ARG A 131 -7.28 -10.68 -16.96
N GLU A 132 -7.17 -9.49 -17.53
CA GLU A 132 -7.90 -8.35 -16.98
C GLU A 132 -9.41 -8.59 -17.04
N PRO A 133 -10.18 -8.39 -15.95
CA PRO A 133 -11.63 -8.54 -15.96
C PRO A 133 -12.29 -7.62 -16.99
N ALA A 134 -13.21 -8.15 -17.79
CA ALA A 134 -13.80 -7.41 -18.92
C ALA A 134 -14.48 -6.10 -18.51
N PHE A 135 -15.12 -6.05 -17.32
CA PHE A 135 -15.74 -4.83 -16.83
C PHE A 135 -14.71 -3.77 -16.40
N ILE A 136 -13.51 -4.18 -15.90
CA ILE A 136 -12.40 -3.27 -15.65
C ILE A 136 -11.87 -2.73 -16.97
N ALA A 137 -11.61 -3.59 -17.95
CA ALA A 137 -11.18 -3.15 -19.29
C ALA A 137 -12.18 -2.17 -19.92
N LYS A 138 -13.49 -2.35 -19.69
CA LYS A 138 -14.54 -1.42 -20.12
C LYS A 138 -14.42 -0.09 -19.36
N ALA A 139 -14.33 -0.11 -18.03
CA ALA A 139 -14.21 1.10 -17.21
C ALA A 139 -12.95 1.89 -17.56
N VAL A 140 -11.80 1.22 -17.75
CA VAL A 140 -10.54 1.87 -18.15
C VAL A 140 -10.67 2.53 -19.52
N ARG A 141 -11.36 1.89 -20.49
CA ARG A 141 -11.67 2.53 -21.79
C ARG A 141 -12.56 3.77 -21.66
N GLU A 142 -13.51 3.79 -20.75
CA GLU A 142 -14.33 5.00 -20.49
C GLU A 142 -13.45 6.11 -19.90
N VAL A 143 -12.58 5.82 -18.92
CA VAL A 143 -11.61 6.78 -18.38
C VAL A 143 -10.70 7.33 -19.48
N ALA A 144 -10.27 6.48 -20.43
CA ALA A 144 -9.40 6.87 -21.54
C ALA A 144 -10.00 7.89 -22.52
N LYS A 145 -11.33 8.07 -22.51
CA LYS A 145 -12.00 9.08 -23.36
C LYS A 145 -11.82 10.52 -22.86
N HIS A 146 -11.40 10.70 -21.61
CA HIS A 146 -11.13 12.00 -21.01
C HIS A 146 -9.69 12.44 -21.30
N GLU A 147 -9.49 13.74 -21.47
CA GLU A 147 -8.19 14.32 -21.79
C GLU A 147 -7.16 14.05 -20.68
N GLU A 148 -5.89 13.88 -21.06
CA GLU A 148 -4.75 13.71 -20.16
C GLU A 148 -4.86 12.53 -19.19
N ARG A 149 -5.47 11.42 -19.59
CA ARG A 149 -5.69 10.23 -18.74
C ARG A 149 -4.77 9.05 -19.04
N GLU A 150 -3.84 9.16 -19.98
CA GLU A 150 -2.93 8.06 -20.37
C GLU A 150 -2.19 7.46 -19.18
N ARG A 151 -1.72 8.33 -18.28
CA ARG A 151 -0.99 7.89 -17.06
C ARG A 151 -1.91 7.19 -16.06
N ILE A 152 -3.17 7.60 -15.97
CA ILE A 152 -4.18 6.94 -15.11
C ILE A 152 -4.55 5.59 -15.69
N VAL A 153 -4.76 5.51 -16.99
CA VAL A 153 -5.03 4.26 -17.71
C VAL A 153 -3.90 3.25 -17.49
N ALA A 154 -2.64 3.68 -17.71
CA ALA A 154 -1.47 2.84 -17.47
C ALA A 154 -1.36 2.38 -16.00
N MET A 155 -1.64 3.29 -15.06
CA MET A 155 -1.68 2.97 -13.63
C MET A 155 -2.75 1.91 -13.32
N LEU A 156 -3.97 2.04 -13.85
CA LEU A 156 -5.05 1.10 -13.58
C LEU A 156 -4.73 -0.31 -14.11
N HIS A 157 -4.26 -0.42 -15.36
CA HIS A 157 -3.79 -1.71 -15.90
C HIS A 157 -2.67 -2.30 -15.06
N GLY A 158 -1.68 -1.47 -14.69
CA GLY A 158 -0.57 -1.86 -13.83
C GLY A 158 -1.01 -2.33 -12.45
N TYR A 159 -1.99 -1.66 -11.86
CA TYR A 159 -2.52 -1.98 -10.53
C TYR A 159 -3.12 -3.39 -10.47
N PHE A 160 -4.00 -3.73 -11.39
CA PHE A 160 -4.64 -5.05 -11.39
C PHE A 160 -3.67 -6.19 -11.71
N LEU A 161 -2.65 -5.89 -12.52
CA LEU A 161 -1.55 -6.82 -12.76
C LEU A 161 -0.71 -7.06 -11.50
N ASP A 162 -0.30 -6.00 -10.80
CA ASP A 162 0.43 -6.10 -9.53
C ASP A 162 -0.39 -6.83 -8.46
N LEU A 163 -1.71 -6.57 -8.41
CA LEU A 163 -2.62 -7.26 -7.50
C LEU A 163 -2.66 -8.76 -7.79
N TYR A 164 -2.75 -9.15 -9.07
CA TYR A 164 -2.69 -10.57 -9.47
C TYR A 164 -1.38 -11.23 -9.03
N LEU A 165 -0.25 -10.60 -9.27
CA LEU A 165 1.06 -11.13 -8.87
C LEU A 165 1.16 -11.30 -7.35
N SER A 166 0.68 -10.32 -6.59
CA SER A 166 0.63 -10.41 -5.13
C SER A 166 -0.30 -11.53 -4.66
N MET A 167 -1.44 -11.71 -5.29
CA MET A 167 -2.37 -12.80 -4.97
C MET A 167 -1.83 -14.18 -5.34
N LYS A 168 -1.04 -14.30 -6.40
CA LYS A 168 -0.30 -15.55 -6.70
C LYS A 168 0.66 -15.92 -5.57
N GLU A 169 1.40 -14.95 -5.05
CA GLU A 169 2.30 -15.18 -3.93
C GLU A 169 1.53 -15.54 -2.66
N VAL A 170 0.39 -14.91 -2.40
CA VAL A 170 -0.49 -15.26 -1.29
C VAL A 170 -1.00 -16.71 -1.46
N ALA A 171 -1.46 -17.08 -2.66
CA ALA A 171 -1.93 -18.44 -2.94
C ALA A 171 -0.82 -19.48 -2.76
N ARG A 172 0.43 -19.17 -3.18
CA ARG A 172 1.61 -20.03 -3.00
C ARG A 172 1.93 -20.22 -1.50
N ALA A 173 1.88 -19.12 -0.75
CA ALA A 173 2.25 -19.12 0.68
C ALA A 173 1.22 -19.80 1.58
N LEU A 174 -0.06 -19.80 1.21
CA LEU A 174 -1.12 -20.39 2.01
C LEU A 174 -1.07 -21.93 2.02
N LYS A 175 -1.28 -22.51 3.18
CA LYS A 175 -1.56 -23.94 3.34
C LYS A 175 -2.87 -24.31 2.65
N PRO A 176 -3.05 -25.57 2.24
CA PRO A 176 -4.36 -26.08 1.86
C PRO A 176 -5.39 -25.80 2.95
N GLY A 177 -6.53 -25.17 2.60
CA GLY A 177 -7.55 -24.72 3.55
C GLY A 177 -7.21 -23.44 4.33
N GLY A 178 -6.08 -22.79 4.04
CA GLY A 178 -5.74 -21.48 4.61
C GLY A 178 -6.61 -20.36 4.06
N HIS A 179 -6.69 -19.24 4.78
CA HIS A 179 -7.57 -18.12 4.46
C HIS A 179 -6.78 -16.84 4.12
N ALA A 180 -7.29 -16.06 3.16
CA ALA A 180 -6.79 -14.73 2.86
C ALA A 180 -7.88 -13.68 3.02
N ALA A 181 -7.59 -12.60 3.75
CA ALA A 181 -8.46 -11.44 3.89
C ALA A 181 -7.79 -10.21 3.28
N PHE A 182 -8.51 -9.54 2.36
CA PHE A 182 -8.07 -8.32 1.70
C PHE A 182 -8.98 -7.16 2.07
N VAL A 183 -8.43 -6.11 2.66
CA VAL A 183 -9.16 -4.85 2.90
C VAL A 183 -8.91 -3.94 1.71
N LEU A 184 -9.97 -3.58 1.00
CA LEU A 184 -9.90 -2.84 -0.28
C LEU A 184 -10.87 -1.67 -0.27
N GLY A 185 -10.53 -0.65 -1.08
CA GLY A 185 -11.42 0.46 -1.41
C GLY A 185 -11.65 0.54 -2.93
N ASN A 186 -12.89 0.80 -3.34
CA ASN A 186 -13.22 1.15 -4.71
C ASN A 186 -12.71 2.55 -5.05
N ALA A 187 -12.51 2.83 -6.33
CA ALA A 187 -12.05 4.12 -6.83
C ALA A 187 -13.02 4.68 -7.86
N GLN A 188 -12.87 5.95 -8.19
CA GLN A 188 -13.64 6.61 -9.24
C GLN A 188 -12.76 7.61 -9.98
N TYR A 189 -12.88 7.65 -11.32
CA TYR A 189 -12.19 8.60 -12.17
C TYR A 189 -13.18 9.22 -13.15
N ASP A 190 -13.30 10.53 -13.14
CA ASP A 190 -14.19 11.30 -14.05
C ASP A 190 -15.63 10.76 -14.06
N GLY A 191 -16.14 10.36 -12.91
CA GLY A 191 -17.47 9.75 -12.78
C GLY A 191 -17.55 8.25 -13.08
N VAL A 192 -16.46 7.65 -13.62
CA VAL A 192 -16.42 6.21 -13.95
C VAL A 192 -16.01 5.41 -12.70
N PRO A 193 -16.85 4.53 -12.17
CA PRO A 193 -16.50 3.69 -11.04
C PRO A 193 -15.51 2.59 -11.42
N ILE A 194 -14.52 2.37 -10.56
CA ILE A 194 -13.58 1.25 -10.65
C ILE A 194 -13.90 0.30 -9.49
N GLU A 195 -14.57 -0.81 -9.79
CA GLU A 195 -15.04 -1.80 -8.82
C GLU A 195 -13.89 -2.75 -8.43
N VAL A 196 -13.00 -2.25 -7.59
CA VAL A 196 -11.78 -2.95 -7.15
C VAL A 196 -12.12 -4.23 -6.41
N ASP A 197 -13.14 -4.22 -5.55
CA ASP A 197 -13.62 -5.36 -4.77
C ASP A 197 -14.03 -6.54 -5.67
N LYS A 198 -14.86 -6.28 -6.68
CA LYS A 198 -15.28 -7.30 -7.65
C LYS A 198 -14.12 -7.80 -8.51
N ALA A 199 -13.25 -6.90 -8.94
CA ALA A 199 -12.07 -7.28 -9.71
C ALA A 199 -11.14 -8.17 -8.87
N THR A 200 -10.91 -7.81 -7.62
CA THR A 200 -10.10 -8.59 -6.68
C THR A 200 -10.61 -10.02 -6.50
N ALA A 201 -11.91 -10.21 -6.37
CA ALA A 201 -12.51 -11.54 -6.25
C ALA A 201 -12.27 -12.41 -7.50
N LEU A 202 -12.37 -11.82 -8.71
CA LEU A 202 -12.09 -12.55 -9.95
C LEU A 202 -10.60 -12.82 -10.15
N ILE A 203 -9.75 -11.84 -9.85
CA ILE A 203 -8.29 -11.96 -9.94
C ILE A 203 -7.78 -13.00 -8.94
N GLY A 204 -8.35 -13.03 -7.72
CA GLY A 204 -8.02 -14.05 -6.73
C GLY A 204 -8.28 -15.46 -7.23
N LYS A 205 -9.41 -15.70 -7.91
CA LYS A 205 -9.69 -16.98 -8.54
C LYS A 205 -8.68 -17.34 -9.63
N GLN A 206 -8.26 -16.39 -10.45
CA GLN A 206 -7.20 -16.61 -11.45
C GLN A 206 -5.85 -16.92 -10.80
N ALA A 207 -5.57 -16.34 -9.63
CA ALA A 207 -4.36 -16.58 -8.86
C ALA A 207 -4.36 -17.91 -8.08
N GLY A 208 -5.49 -18.65 -8.05
CA GLY A 208 -5.61 -19.94 -7.37
C GLY A 208 -6.32 -19.87 -6.00
N LEU A 209 -6.82 -18.71 -5.58
CA LEU A 209 -7.67 -18.56 -4.40
C LEU A 209 -9.11 -18.99 -4.72
N ARG A 210 -9.87 -19.45 -3.70
CA ARG A 210 -11.25 -19.94 -3.87
C ARG A 210 -12.19 -19.24 -2.89
#